data_ca89503fb3de269ddd35d6d49459a7e5
#
_entry.id   ca89503fb3de269ddd35d6d49459a7e5
#
_cell.length_a   1.000
_cell.length_b   1.000
_cell.length_c   1.000
_cell.angle_alpha   90.00
_cell.angle_beta   90.00
_cell.angle_gamma   90.00
#
_symmetry.space_group_name_H-M   'P 1'
#
loop_
_entity.id
_entity.type
_entity.pdbx_description
1 polymer ?
#
loop_
_entity_poly.entity_id
_entity_poly.type
_entity_poly.pdbx_seq_one_letter_code
_entity_poly.pdbx_strand_id
1 'polypeptide(L)'
;MDKFFLPLHGMLKKDIEILDKNIITIFEQIKTDIFQTRGKVLSDANRELLSMYFRIGKLIAENSKYGNNFINELSNSLKLEFPGNNGYSPRNFARMRKFYETYKDLSILPTPLTKLPWSFNCLLIDRIANLEERVCMPKNVWKTVGRMWFLNIKLI
;
A
#
# COMPACT_ATOMS: atom_id res chain seq x y z
N MET A 1 0.40 21.64 -32.52
CA MET A 1 0.32 20.16 -32.56
C MET A 1 0.00 19.67 -31.18
N ASP A 2 -1.21 19.99 -30.68
CA ASP A 2 -1.67 19.55 -29.33
C ASP A 2 -3.18 19.55 -29.30
N LYS A 3 -3.76 18.46 -29.81
CA LYS A 3 -5.19 18.19 -29.73
C LYS A 3 -5.41 16.70 -29.44
N PHE A 4 -5.12 16.25 -28.23
CA PHE A 4 -5.59 14.93 -27.77
C PHE A 4 -5.58 14.84 -26.23
N PHE A 5 -6.25 15.78 -25.57
CA PHE A 5 -6.66 15.55 -24.19
C PHE A 5 -8.06 16.14 -24.00
N LEU A 6 -9.06 15.44 -24.54
CA LEU A 6 -10.46 15.71 -24.27
C LEU A 6 -10.84 15.05 -22.93
N PRO A 7 -11.60 15.73 -22.06
CA PRO A 7 -12.06 15.17 -20.81
C PRO A 7 -13.06 14.03 -21.08
N LEU A 8 -12.60 12.82 -21.01
CA LEU A 8 -13.35 11.57 -21.29
C LEU A 8 -14.64 11.42 -20.47
N HIS A 9 -14.83 12.18 -19.41
CA HIS A 9 -15.97 11.97 -18.48
C HIS A 9 -17.29 12.62 -18.93
N GLY A 10 -17.25 13.62 -19.78
CA GLY A 10 -18.46 14.31 -20.28
C GLY A 10 -18.95 13.81 -21.64
N MET A 11 -18.06 13.31 -22.49
CA MET A 11 -18.40 12.79 -23.82
C MET A 11 -19.03 11.38 -23.76
N LEU A 12 -18.57 10.54 -22.87
CA LEU A 12 -18.98 9.12 -22.77
C LEU A 12 -20.47 8.89 -22.54
N LYS A 13 -21.21 9.80 -21.91
CA LYS A 13 -22.65 9.61 -21.68
C LYS A 13 -23.49 9.78 -22.96
N LYS A 14 -23.10 10.69 -23.83
CA LYS A 14 -23.85 10.99 -25.07
C LYS A 14 -23.52 10.02 -26.19
N ASP A 15 -22.26 9.54 -26.23
CA ASP A 15 -21.79 8.59 -27.24
C ASP A 15 -22.16 7.14 -26.89
N ILE A 16 -22.36 6.81 -25.61
CA ILE A 16 -22.82 5.49 -25.15
C ILE A 16 -24.30 5.23 -25.52
N GLU A 17 -25.12 6.25 -25.64
CA GLU A 17 -26.53 6.08 -26.09
C GLU A 17 -26.64 5.61 -27.55
N ILE A 18 -25.58 5.76 -28.34
CA ILE A 18 -25.54 5.41 -29.78
C ILE A 18 -24.89 4.02 -30.00
N LEU A 19 -24.23 3.46 -28.98
CA LEU A 19 -23.54 2.17 -29.06
C LEU A 19 -24.52 0.99 -28.95
N ASP A 20 -24.36 0.00 -29.84
CA ASP A 20 -25.07 -1.29 -29.76
C ASP A 20 -24.92 -1.89 -28.36
N LYS A 21 -26.00 -2.45 -27.82
CA LYS A 21 -26.03 -3.11 -26.47
C LYS A 21 -24.91 -4.11 -26.26
N ASN A 22 -24.48 -4.79 -27.31
CA ASN A 22 -23.36 -5.74 -27.26
C ASN A 22 -22.02 -5.03 -26.98
N ILE A 23 -21.78 -3.87 -27.58
CA ILE A 23 -20.55 -3.09 -27.36
C ILE A 23 -20.55 -2.52 -25.95
N ILE A 24 -21.69 -2.06 -25.44
CA ILE A 24 -21.81 -1.59 -24.04
C ILE A 24 -21.47 -2.72 -23.06
N THR A 25 -22.00 -3.92 -23.29
CA THR A 25 -21.72 -5.08 -22.43
C THR A 25 -20.23 -5.43 -22.44
N ILE A 26 -19.60 -5.47 -23.61
CA ILE A 26 -18.16 -5.74 -23.76
C ILE A 26 -17.34 -4.67 -23.05
N PHE A 27 -17.72 -3.39 -23.21
CA PHE A 27 -17.04 -2.28 -22.55
C PHE A 27 -17.07 -2.40 -21.01
N GLU A 28 -18.23 -2.69 -20.42
CA GLU A 28 -18.36 -2.86 -18.97
C GLU A 28 -17.60 -4.09 -18.45
N GLN A 29 -17.55 -5.18 -19.24
CA GLN A 29 -16.71 -6.35 -18.91
C GLN A 29 -15.24 -6.00 -18.90
N ILE A 30 -14.73 -5.37 -19.95
CA ILE A 30 -13.32 -4.94 -20.05
C ILE A 30 -12.98 -3.96 -18.92
N LYS A 31 -13.84 -2.99 -18.67
CA LYS A 31 -13.67 -2.01 -17.59
C LYS A 31 -13.58 -2.71 -16.21
N THR A 32 -14.46 -3.66 -15.98
CA THR A 32 -14.48 -4.44 -14.73
C THR A 32 -13.18 -5.23 -14.57
N ASP A 33 -12.73 -5.91 -15.61
CA ASP A 33 -11.49 -6.69 -15.60
C ASP A 33 -10.25 -5.81 -15.35
N ILE A 34 -10.19 -4.65 -15.99
CA ILE A 34 -9.13 -3.65 -15.75
C ILE A 34 -9.11 -3.22 -14.28
N PHE A 35 -10.26 -2.89 -13.69
CA PHE A 35 -10.33 -2.47 -12.29
C PHE A 35 -9.94 -3.59 -11.33
N GLN A 36 -10.40 -4.81 -11.56
CA GLN A 36 -10.07 -5.96 -10.73
C GLN A 36 -8.58 -6.28 -10.79
N THR A 37 -8.01 -6.30 -11.99
CA THR A 37 -6.59 -6.59 -12.21
C THR A 37 -5.70 -5.53 -11.56
N ARG A 38 -6.00 -4.25 -11.75
CA ARG A 38 -5.26 -3.15 -11.10
C ARG A 38 -5.32 -3.25 -9.57
N GLY A 39 -6.51 -3.50 -9.02
CA GLY A 39 -6.70 -3.69 -7.58
C GLY A 39 -5.89 -4.85 -7.03
N LYS A 40 -5.83 -5.97 -7.74
CA LYS A 40 -5.05 -7.15 -7.36
C LYS A 40 -3.55 -6.84 -7.37
N VAL A 41 -3.02 -6.28 -8.45
CA VAL A 41 -1.59 -5.94 -8.58
C VAL A 41 -1.15 -5.02 -7.44
N LEU A 42 -1.92 -3.99 -7.12
CA LEU A 42 -1.60 -3.07 -6.03
C LEU A 42 -1.65 -3.74 -4.65
N SER A 43 -2.64 -4.61 -4.43
CA SER A 43 -2.75 -5.38 -3.18
C SER A 43 -1.56 -6.32 -3.01
N ASP A 44 -1.15 -7.01 -4.07
CA ASP A 44 -0.02 -7.93 -4.05
C ASP A 44 1.30 -7.17 -3.83
N ALA A 45 1.51 -6.06 -4.53
CA ALA A 45 2.68 -5.21 -4.33
C ALA A 45 2.77 -4.67 -2.89
N ASN A 46 1.65 -4.23 -2.31
CA ASN A 46 1.63 -3.76 -0.92
C ASN A 46 1.95 -4.88 0.07
N ARG A 47 1.41 -6.09 -0.15
CA ARG A 47 1.71 -7.26 0.68
C ARG A 47 3.20 -7.59 0.66
N GLU A 48 3.83 -7.61 -0.51
CA GLU A 48 5.26 -7.87 -0.64
C GLU A 48 6.11 -6.78 0.02
N LEU A 49 5.71 -5.52 -0.12
CA LEU A 49 6.36 -4.40 0.57
C LEU A 49 6.32 -4.55 2.10
N LEU A 50 5.16 -4.89 2.66
CA LEU A 50 5.00 -5.09 4.10
C LEU A 50 5.78 -6.32 4.58
N SER A 51 5.82 -7.38 3.80
CA SER A 51 6.64 -8.57 4.08
C SER A 51 8.13 -8.23 4.08
N MET A 52 8.59 -7.41 3.16
CA MET A 52 9.95 -6.90 3.14
C MET A 52 10.25 -6.05 4.40
N TYR A 53 9.36 -5.13 4.76
CA TYR A 53 9.52 -4.30 5.96
C TYR A 53 9.54 -5.13 7.24
N PHE A 54 8.76 -6.18 7.31
CA PHE A 54 8.78 -7.12 8.42
C PHE A 54 10.14 -7.84 8.54
N ARG A 55 10.70 -8.33 7.43
CA ARG A 55 12.03 -8.96 7.39
C ARG A 55 13.14 -7.99 7.78
N ILE A 56 13.10 -6.74 7.27
CA ILE A 56 14.06 -5.70 7.65
C ILE A 56 13.93 -5.39 9.14
N GLY A 57 12.71 -5.25 9.64
CA GLY A 57 12.44 -5.03 11.06
C GLY A 57 13.00 -6.12 11.96
N LYS A 58 12.90 -7.40 11.54
CA LYS A 58 13.51 -8.54 12.19
C LYS A 58 15.02 -8.39 12.27
N LEU A 59 15.68 -8.14 11.15
CA LEU A 59 17.14 -7.97 11.09
C LEU A 59 17.62 -6.85 12.02
N ILE A 60 16.89 -5.73 12.07
CA ILE A 60 17.23 -4.61 12.96
C ILE A 60 17.03 -5.00 14.44
N ALA A 61 15.95 -5.69 14.77
CA ALA A 61 15.68 -6.13 16.15
C ALA A 61 16.75 -7.11 16.65
N GLU A 62 17.12 -8.09 15.84
CA GLU A 62 18.14 -9.10 16.18
C GLU A 62 19.55 -8.50 16.30
N ASN A 63 19.80 -7.38 15.64
CA ASN A 63 21.09 -6.67 15.64
C ASN A 63 21.11 -5.40 16.48
N SER A 64 20.15 -5.21 17.39
CA SER A 64 20.04 -4.03 18.27
C SER A 64 21.26 -3.82 19.19
N LYS A 65 22.08 -4.84 19.41
CA LYS A 65 23.34 -4.79 20.17
C LYS A 65 24.39 -3.83 19.58
N TYR A 66 24.31 -3.48 18.30
CA TYR A 66 25.23 -2.54 17.64
C TYR A 66 24.94 -1.06 17.96
N GLY A 67 23.92 -0.77 18.75
CA GLY A 67 23.60 0.58 19.23
C GLY A 67 22.92 1.47 18.17
N ASN A 68 22.68 2.72 18.57
CA ASN A 68 21.94 3.68 17.73
C ASN A 68 22.71 4.11 16.47
N ASN A 69 24.05 4.06 16.49
CA ASN A 69 24.86 4.45 15.34
C ASN A 69 24.67 3.49 14.16
N PHE A 70 24.48 2.21 14.42
CA PHE A 70 24.21 1.18 13.41
C PHE A 70 23.06 1.54 12.47
N ILE A 71 21.94 2.03 13.00
CA ILE A 71 20.77 2.41 12.19
C ILE A 71 21.10 3.59 11.26
N ASN A 72 21.91 4.56 11.75
CA ASN A 72 22.32 5.70 10.93
C ASN A 72 23.30 5.27 9.83
N GLU A 73 24.27 4.43 10.13
CA GLU A 73 25.20 3.88 9.15
C GLU A 73 24.47 3.06 8.08
N LEU A 74 23.57 2.17 8.48
CA LEU A 74 22.73 1.39 7.58
C LEU A 74 21.87 2.31 6.68
N SER A 75 21.26 3.35 7.25
CA SER A 75 20.49 4.34 6.49
C SER A 75 21.32 5.05 5.44
N ASN A 76 22.54 5.48 5.81
CA ASN A 76 23.45 6.19 4.90
C ASN A 76 23.92 5.26 3.76
N SER A 77 24.30 4.03 4.08
CA SER A 77 24.74 3.04 3.08
C SER A 77 23.63 2.73 2.08
N LEU A 78 22.38 2.53 2.56
CA LEU A 78 21.26 2.23 1.68
C LEU A 78 20.79 3.44 0.85
N LYS A 79 20.97 4.66 1.34
CA LYS A 79 20.73 5.86 0.53
C LYS A 79 21.73 6.04 -0.61
N LEU A 80 22.97 5.62 -0.40
CA LEU A 80 24.00 5.63 -1.45
C LEU A 80 23.71 4.58 -2.51
N GLU A 81 23.30 3.38 -2.10
CA GLU A 81 22.97 2.27 -3.02
C GLU A 81 21.67 2.51 -3.78
N PHE A 82 20.66 3.10 -3.13
CA PHE A 82 19.33 3.36 -3.71
C PHE A 82 19.00 4.86 -3.66
N PRO A 83 19.64 5.70 -4.48
CA PRO A 83 19.40 7.14 -4.49
C PRO A 83 17.95 7.46 -4.87
N GLY A 84 17.35 8.41 -4.16
CA GLY A 84 15.94 8.81 -4.37
C GLY A 84 14.91 7.98 -3.59
N ASN A 85 15.32 6.91 -2.92
CA ASN A 85 14.41 6.12 -2.08
C ASN A 85 14.38 6.65 -0.64
N ASN A 86 13.28 7.30 -0.25
CA ASN A 86 13.08 7.83 1.10
C ASN A 86 12.65 6.77 2.14
N GLY A 87 12.45 5.52 1.70
CA GLY A 87 11.99 4.42 2.54
C GLY A 87 13.00 3.95 3.59
N TYR A 88 14.29 4.26 3.43
CA TYR A 88 15.38 3.76 4.29
C TYR A 88 15.89 4.80 5.29
N SER A 89 15.03 5.68 5.77
CA SER A 89 15.37 6.63 6.83
C SER A 89 15.46 5.94 8.21
N PRO A 90 16.28 6.46 9.16
CA PRO A 90 16.36 5.91 10.51
C PRO A 90 15.00 5.82 11.21
N ARG A 91 14.15 6.82 10.99
CA ARG A 91 12.76 6.83 11.52
C ARG A 91 11.95 5.68 10.95
N ASN A 92 12.09 5.37 9.66
CA ASN A 92 11.34 4.29 9.04
C ASN A 92 11.87 2.91 9.49
N PHE A 93 13.18 2.78 9.70
CA PHE A 93 13.76 1.58 10.31
C PHE A 93 13.26 1.33 11.72
N ALA A 94 13.13 2.37 12.54
CA ALA A 94 12.53 2.24 13.87
C ALA A 94 11.06 1.75 13.79
N ARG A 95 10.30 2.22 12.80
CA ARG A 95 8.93 1.76 12.53
C ARG A 95 8.88 0.31 12.04
N MET A 96 9.78 -0.09 11.15
CA MET A 96 9.90 -1.49 10.69
C MET A 96 10.23 -2.42 11.85
N ARG A 97 11.17 -2.03 12.73
CA ARG A 97 11.48 -2.77 13.95
C ARG A 97 10.25 -2.90 14.85
N LYS A 98 9.55 -1.80 15.13
CA LYS A 98 8.33 -1.82 15.94
C LYS A 98 7.25 -2.69 15.31
N PHE A 99 7.11 -2.67 13.98
CA PHE A 99 6.19 -3.51 13.22
C PHE A 99 6.50 -5.01 13.43
N TYR A 100 7.77 -5.40 13.29
CA TYR A 100 8.20 -6.76 13.57
C TYR A 100 7.95 -7.14 15.03
N GLU A 101 8.41 -6.36 16.01
CA GLU A 101 8.24 -6.63 17.43
C GLU A 101 6.77 -6.79 17.83
N THR A 102 5.87 -6.06 17.15
CA THR A 102 4.43 -6.11 17.40
C THR A 102 3.77 -7.39 16.87
N TYR A 103 4.26 -7.91 15.74
CA TYR A 103 3.60 -9.01 15.02
C TYR A 103 4.44 -10.29 14.92
N LYS A 104 5.61 -10.34 15.55
CA LYS A 104 6.57 -11.50 15.45
C LYS A 104 5.99 -12.83 15.94
N ASP A 105 5.05 -12.79 16.88
CA ASP A 105 4.42 -13.98 17.45
C ASP A 105 3.28 -14.52 16.57
N LEU A 106 2.96 -13.83 15.49
CA LEU A 106 1.99 -14.28 14.49
C LEU A 106 2.71 -15.10 13.41
N SER A 107 2.22 -16.29 13.13
CA SER A 107 2.77 -17.16 12.08
C SER A 107 2.71 -16.50 10.69
N ILE A 108 1.66 -15.70 10.45
CA ILE A 108 1.42 -14.98 9.20
C ILE A 108 0.83 -13.61 9.54
N LEU A 109 1.28 -12.56 8.85
CA LEU A 109 0.65 -11.24 8.97
C LEU A 109 -0.82 -11.31 8.57
N PRO A 110 -1.74 -10.82 9.42
CA PRO A 110 -3.17 -10.85 9.13
C PRO A 110 -3.52 -10.15 7.83
N THR A 111 -4.33 -10.79 7.00
CA THR A 111 -4.77 -10.25 5.68
C THR A 111 -5.32 -8.82 5.75
N PRO A 112 -6.09 -8.41 6.77
CA PRO A 112 -6.55 -7.03 6.87
C PRO A 112 -5.41 -6.01 6.93
N LEU A 113 -4.31 -6.34 7.62
CA LEU A 113 -3.13 -5.46 7.74
C LEU A 113 -2.35 -5.39 6.43
N THR A 114 -2.24 -6.51 5.70
CA THR A 114 -1.50 -6.55 4.43
C THR A 114 -2.20 -5.77 3.30
N LYS A 115 -3.47 -5.48 3.45
CA LYS A 115 -4.23 -4.64 2.51
C LYS A 115 -4.10 -3.14 2.78
N LEU A 116 -3.60 -2.74 3.95
CA LEU A 116 -3.44 -1.34 4.33
C LEU A 116 -2.08 -0.81 3.87
N PRO A 117 -2.00 0.44 3.39
CA PRO A 117 -0.73 1.11 3.15
C PRO A 117 0.16 1.14 4.40
N TRP A 118 1.48 1.21 4.19
CA TRP A 118 2.46 1.24 5.27
C TRP A 118 2.19 2.31 6.33
N SER A 119 1.83 3.52 5.90
CA SER A 119 1.52 4.63 6.81
C SER A 119 0.36 4.33 7.77
N PHE A 120 -0.65 3.59 7.30
CA PHE A 120 -1.77 3.16 8.13
C PHE A 120 -1.38 2.07 9.12
N ASN A 121 -0.55 1.12 8.70
CA ASN A 121 0.00 0.12 9.62
C ASN A 121 0.80 0.78 10.75
N CYS A 122 1.63 1.78 10.43
CA CYS A 122 2.34 2.57 11.44
C CYS A 122 1.37 3.29 12.39
N LEU A 123 0.33 3.92 11.84
CA LEU A 123 -0.68 4.62 12.64
C LEU A 123 -1.42 3.68 13.60
N LEU A 124 -1.82 2.50 13.12
CA LEU A 124 -2.48 1.49 13.94
C LEU A 124 -1.61 1.05 15.12
N ILE A 125 -0.32 0.79 14.88
CA ILE A 125 0.62 0.42 15.93
C ILE A 125 0.84 1.57 16.94
N ASP A 126 0.83 2.80 16.48
CA ASP A 126 1.04 3.97 17.35
C ASP A 126 -0.21 4.34 18.18
N ARG A 127 -1.41 4.02 17.73
CA ARG A 127 -2.68 4.45 18.33
C ARG A 127 -3.44 3.36 19.08
N ILE A 128 -3.26 2.10 18.70
CA ILE A 128 -4.04 0.99 19.21
C ILE A 128 -3.10 -0.03 19.87
N ALA A 129 -3.23 -0.22 21.18
CA ALA A 129 -2.40 -1.17 21.90
C ALA A 129 -2.85 -2.63 21.70
N ASN A 130 -4.16 -2.88 21.59
CA ASN A 130 -4.72 -4.21 21.47
C ASN A 130 -4.59 -4.77 20.06
N LEU A 131 -4.07 -6.00 19.93
CA LEU A 131 -3.85 -6.69 18.65
C LEU A 131 -5.18 -6.99 17.93
N GLU A 132 -6.18 -7.47 18.68
CA GLU A 132 -7.48 -7.85 18.10
C GLU A 132 -8.18 -6.62 17.51
N GLU A 133 -8.14 -5.49 18.23
CA GLU A 133 -8.68 -4.23 17.74
C GLU A 133 -7.96 -3.79 16.45
N ARG A 134 -6.62 -3.91 16.38
CA ARG A 134 -5.85 -3.59 15.17
C ARG A 134 -6.26 -4.43 13.97
N VAL A 135 -6.55 -5.71 14.20
CA VAL A 135 -6.95 -6.62 13.13
C VAL A 135 -8.42 -6.43 12.73
N CYS A 136 -9.29 -6.10 13.69
CA CYS A 136 -10.72 -5.88 13.44
C CYS A 136 -11.02 -4.51 12.82
N MET A 137 -10.30 -3.45 13.22
CA MET A 137 -10.48 -2.08 12.71
C MET A 137 -10.36 -1.95 11.18
N PRO A 138 -9.40 -2.60 10.51
CA PRO A 138 -9.27 -2.51 9.07
C PRO A 138 -10.53 -2.84 8.27
N LYS A 139 -11.43 -3.68 8.79
CA LYS A 139 -12.69 -4.02 8.12
C LYS A 139 -13.60 -2.80 7.94
N ASN A 140 -13.58 -1.86 8.88
CA ASN A 140 -14.40 -0.65 8.85
C ASN A 140 -13.66 0.51 8.15
N VAL A 141 -12.36 0.63 8.41
CA VAL A 141 -11.48 1.64 7.79
C VAL A 141 -11.32 1.37 6.31
N TRP A 142 -11.31 0.10 5.87
CA TRP A 142 -11.24 -0.28 4.45
C TRP A 142 -12.40 0.29 3.63
N LYS A 143 -13.60 0.37 4.19
CA LYS A 143 -14.75 0.98 3.49
C LYS A 143 -14.54 2.47 3.22
N THR A 144 -13.82 3.17 4.09
CA THR A 144 -13.59 4.61 3.99
C THR A 144 -12.28 4.94 3.28
N VAL A 145 -11.19 4.30 3.68
CA VAL A 145 -9.83 4.55 3.18
C VAL A 145 -9.58 3.85 1.84
N GLY A 146 -10.11 2.64 1.66
CA GLY A 146 -10.07 1.93 0.39
C GLY A 146 -10.72 2.76 -0.72
N ARG A 147 -11.82 3.45 -0.41
CA ARG A 147 -12.50 4.36 -1.35
C ARG A 147 -11.62 5.57 -1.69
N MET A 148 -10.94 6.17 -0.72
CA MET A 148 -10.00 7.28 -0.95
C MET A 148 -8.75 6.83 -1.71
N TRP A 149 -8.22 5.63 -1.43
CA TRP A 149 -7.05 5.08 -2.12
C TRP A 149 -7.38 4.71 -3.57
N PHE A 150 -8.54 4.11 -3.82
CA PHE A 150 -9.06 3.87 -5.17
C PHE A 150 -9.33 5.15 -5.95
N LEU A 151 -9.72 6.24 -5.28
CA LEU A 151 -9.91 7.54 -5.94
C LEU A 151 -8.58 8.18 -6.34
N ASN A 152 -7.51 8.03 -5.55
CA ASN A 152 -6.17 8.52 -5.92
C ASN A 152 -5.54 7.73 -7.08
N ILE A 153 -5.92 6.48 -7.31
CA ILE A 153 -5.47 5.68 -8.47
C ILE A 153 -6.13 6.15 -9.78
N LYS A 154 -7.26 6.84 -9.70
CA LYS A 154 -7.90 7.46 -10.89
C LYS A 154 -7.15 8.66 -11.44
N LEU A 155 -6.13 9.17 -10.73
CA LEU A 155 -5.36 10.38 -11.09
C LEU A 155 -3.94 10.08 -11.61
N ILE A 156 -3.59 8.81 -11.81
CA ILE A 156 -2.39 8.35 -12.50
C ILE A 156 -2.86 7.51 -13.69
#